data_acf2b28dc94e4dd1adfadb4b530bb511
#
_entry.id   acf2b28dc94e4dd1adfadb4b530bb511
#
_cell.length_a   1.000
_cell.length_b   1.000
_cell.length_c   1.000
_cell.angle_alpha   90.00
_cell.angle_beta   90.00
_cell.angle_gamma   90.00
#
_symmetry.space_group_name_H-M   'P 1'
#
loop_
_entity.id
_entity.type
_entity.pdbx_description
1 polymer ?
#
loop_
_entity_poly.entity_id
_entity_poly.type
_entity_poly.pdbx_seq_one_letter_code
_entity_poly.pdbx_strand_id
1 'polypeptide(L)'
;MTENIVEKSGFPKGFLWGGAVAANQCEGAYNEGGKGLSVQDVMPHGLKGAVTLNPTSDNLKLKGIDFYHRYKEDIRLFAELGFKVFRTSIAWSRIFPNGDDEKPNEEGLKFYDDLFDECLRHGIQPLVTLSHYEPPLALAEKYNGWLSKKTIDFFAKYAETVFERYKDKVKYWLTFNEINALPKAPFMCGAIKTPPNELSEQDIYRA
;
A
#
# COMPACT_ATOMS: atom_id res chain seq x y z
N MET A 1 -43.19 11.04 -32.10
CA MET A 1 -42.96 10.98 -30.65
C MET A 1 -41.88 9.92 -30.42
N THR A 2 -40.65 10.33 -30.34
CA THR A 2 -39.52 9.46 -30.03
C THR A 2 -39.42 9.39 -28.52
N GLU A 3 -39.85 8.28 -27.92
CA GLU A 3 -39.61 8.02 -26.50
C GLU A 3 -38.12 7.95 -26.26
N ASN A 4 -37.60 8.88 -25.44
CA ASN A 4 -36.29 8.80 -24.88
C ASN A 4 -36.23 7.55 -23.98
N ILE A 5 -35.65 6.48 -24.48
CA ILE A 5 -35.24 5.34 -23.66
C ILE A 5 -34.08 5.87 -22.80
N VAL A 6 -34.41 6.37 -21.63
CA VAL A 6 -33.41 6.60 -20.57
C VAL A 6 -33.01 5.20 -20.12
N GLU A 7 -31.86 4.72 -20.60
CA GLU A 7 -31.23 3.55 -20.02
C GLU A 7 -31.10 3.80 -18.52
N LYS A 8 -31.90 3.09 -17.73
CA LYS A 8 -31.67 3.01 -16.27
C LYS A 8 -30.40 2.20 -16.06
N SER A 9 -29.23 2.88 -16.08
CA SER A 9 -28.01 2.26 -15.56
C SER A 9 -28.32 1.79 -14.13
N GLY A 10 -28.02 0.54 -13.79
CA GLY A 10 -28.27 -0.01 -12.44
C GLY A 10 -27.45 0.65 -11.32
N PHE A 11 -26.61 1.63 -11.65
CA PHE A 11 -25.76 2.36 -10.72
C PHE A 11 -26.22 3.80 -10.52
N PRO A 12 -26.09 4.36 -9.31
CA PRO A 12 -26.48 5.74 -9.05
C PRO A 12 -25.63 6.73 -9.85
N LYS A 13 -26.23 7.90 -10.15
CA LYS A 13 -25.48 9.01 -10.78
C LYS A 13 -24.29 9.40 -9.89
N GLY A 14 -23.11 9.48 -10.50
CA GLY A 14 -21.88 9.80 -9.79
C GLY A 14 -21.16 8.57 -9.19
N PHE A 15 -21.60 7.34 -9.52
CA PHE A 15 -20.85 6.14 -9.16
C PHE A 15 -19.43 6.20 -9.73
N LEU A 16 -18.42 5.89 -8.89
CA LEU A 16 -17.02 5.99 -9.28
C LEU A 16 -16.52 4.65 -9.85
N TRP A 17 -16.37 4.59 -11.15
CA TRP A 17 -15.74 3.47 -11.84
C TRP A 17 -14.22 3.63 -11.85
N GLY A 18 -13.48 2.54 -11.68
CA GLY A 18 -12.02 2.59 -11.70
C GLY A 18 -11.36 1.24 -11.49
N GLY A 19 -10.11 1.27 -11.11
CA GLY A 19 -9.27 0.09 -10.90
C GLY A 19 -8.44 0.20 -9.62
N ALA A 20 -7.77 -0.91 -9.29
CA ALA A 20 -6.99 -1.04 -8.07
C ALA A 20 -5.66 -1.73 -8.32
N VAL A 21 -4.63 -1.23 -7.63
CA VAL A 21 -3.32 -1.87 -7.45
C VAL A 21 -2.87 -1.69 -5.99
N ALA A 22 -1.70 -2.23 -5.65
CA ALA A 22 -1.03 -1.91 -4.40
C ALA A 22 0.43 -1.51 -4.67
N ALA A 23 1.01 -0.68 -3.81
CA ALA A 23 2.36 -0.16 -3.95
C ALA A 23 3.38 -1.28 -4.20
N ASN A 24 3.39 -2.32 -3.36
CA ASN A 24 4.31 -3.46 -3.50
C ASN A 24 4.14 -4.27 -4.80
N GLN A 25 3.01 -4.13 -5.49
CA GLN A 25 2.72 -4.88 -6.72
C GLN A 25 3.15 -4.12 -7.97
N CYS A 26 3.17 -2.80 -7.93
CA CYS A 26 3.34 -2.00 -9.13
C CYS A 26 4.51 -1.01 -9.08
N GLU A 27 4.84 -0.43 -7.92
CA GLU A 27 5.79 0.69 -7.86
C GLU A 27 7.18 0.34 -8.34
N GLY A 28 7.76 -0.75 -7.88
CA GLY A 28 9.19 -0.99 -8.04
C GLY A 28 10.02 0.00 -7.21
N ALA A 29 11.20 0.38 -7.73
CA ALA A 29 12.09 1.37 -7.08
C ALA A 29 12.30 1.09 -5.58
N TYR A 30 12.49 -0.18 -5.21
CA TYR A 30 12.52 -0.66 -3.82
C TYR A 30 13.64 -0.05 -2.99
N ASN A 31 14.70 0.44 -3.63
CA ASN A 31 15.89 1.04 -3.01
C ASN A 31 16.14 2.50 -3.46
N GLU A 32 15.09 3.17 -3.95
CA GLU A 32 15.16 4.56 -4.42
C GLU A 32 14.33 5.49 -3.53
N GLY A 33 14.62 6.79 -3.61
CA GLY A 33 13.89 7.81 -2.86
C GLY A 33 13.94 7.61 -1.33
N GLY A 34 15.01 7.02 -0.80
CA GLY A 34 15.15 6.76 0.63
C GLY A 34 14.22 5.69 1.20
N LYS A 35 13.56 4.89 0.34
CA LYS A 35 12.68 3.79 0.78
C LYS A 35 13.47 2.74 1.56
N GLY A 36 12.95 2.34 2.73
CA GLY A 36 13.42 1.17 3.46
C GLY A 36 12.85 -0.13 2.89
N LEU A 37 13.41 -1.27 3.31
CA LEU A 37 12.88 -2.57 2.93
C LEU A 37 11.53 -2.85 3.61
N SER A 38 10.61 -3.43 2.87
CA SER A 38 9.39 -4.03 3.38
C SER A 38 9.52 -5.56 3.45
N VAL A 39 8.59 -6.21 4.13
CA VAL A 39 8.52 -7.68 4.15
C VAL A 39 8.35 -8.27 2.74
N GLN A 40 7.74 -7.53 1.81
CA GLN A 40 7.55 -7.99 0.43
C GLN A 40 8.86 -8.02 -0.36
N ASP A 41 9.82 -7.17 -0.02
CA ASP A 41 11.10 -7.10 -0.72
C ASP A 41 11.97 -8.33 -0.47
N VAL A 42 11.68 -9.10 0.59
CA VAL A 42 12.36 -10.34 0.97
C VAL A 42 11.50 -11.61 0.76
N MET A 43 10.39 -11.49 0.03
CA MET A 43 9.48 -12.60 -0.29
C MET A 43 9.38 -12.82 -1.81
N PRO A 44 10.44 -13.32 -2.48
CA PRO A 44 10.46 -13.44 -3.95
C PRO A 44 9.34 -14.31 -4.50
N HIS A 45 8.97 -15.37 -3.78
CA HIS A 45 7.93 -16.32 -4.20
C HIS A 45 6.63 -16.21 -3.38
N GLY A 46 6.44 -15.06 -2.69
CA GLY A 46 5.26 -14.81 -1.86
C GLY A 46 5.09 -15.86 -0.74
N LEU A 47 3.85 -16.27 -0.48
CA LEU A 47 3.54 -17.19 0.63
C LEU A 47 4.08 -18.62 0.46
N LYS A 48 4.42 -19.02 -0.76
CA LYS A 48 4.89 -20.38 -1.07
C LYS A 48 6.40 -20.54 -1.00
N GLY A 49 7.12 -19.43 -0.93
CA GLY A 49 8.58 -19.41 -0.92
C GLY A 49 9.19 -19.12 0.44
N ALA A 50 10.49 -19.41 0.56
CA ALA A 50 11.25 -18.99 1.72
C ALA A 50 11.42 -17.46 1.74
N VAL A 51 11.42 -16.88 2.93
CA VAL A 51 11.84 -15.50 3.16
C VAL A 51 13.36 -15.43 3.02
N THR A 52 13.85 -14.48 2.24
CA THR A 52 15.27 -14.27 2.03
C THR A 52 15.84 -13.23 3.02
N LEU A 53 17.16 -13.25 3.26
CA LEU A 53 17.79 -12.24 4.13
C LEU A 53 17.87 -10.87 3.48
N ASN A 54 18.00 -10.86 2.15
CA ASN A 54 18.11 -9.65 1.34
C ASN A 54 17.24 -9.78 0.09
N PRO A 55 16.85 -8.66 -0.55
CA PRO A 55 16.20 -8.69 -1.84
C PRO A 55 17.00 -9.48 -2.88
N THR A 56 16.31 -10.30 -3.67
CA THR A 56 16.90 -11.15 -4.70
C THR A 56 16.33 -10.81 -6.07
N SER A 57 17.11 -10.95 -7.14
CA SER A 57 16.73 -10.52 -8.50
C SER A 57 15.53 -11.24 -9.11
N ASP A 58 15.13 -12.37 -8.54
CA ASP A 58 13.94 -13.14 -8.92
C ASP A 58 12.65 -12.61 -8.25
N ASN A 59 12.77 -11.65 -7.33
CA ASN A 59 11.61 -10.97 -6.78
C ASN A 59 11.09 -9.90 -7.74
N LEU A 60 10.08 -10.26 -8.53
CA LEU A 60 9.49 -9.35 -9.52
C LEU A 60 8.89 -8.06 -8.91
N LYS A 61 8.52 -8.07 -7.63
CA LYS A 61 7.98 -6.90 -6.93
C LYS A 61 9.01 -5.77 -6.78
N LEU A 62 10.31 -6.10 -6.79
CA LEU A 62 11.38 -5.09 -6.71
C LEU A 62 11.37 -4.13 -7.91
N LYS A 63 10.85 -4.60 -9.03
CA LYS A 63 10.68 -3.82 -10.27
C LYS A 63 9.22 -3.45 -10.51
N GLY A 64 8.29 -4.38 -10.26
CA GLY A 64 6.88 -4.23 -10.60
C GLY A 64 6.68 -3.89 -12.07
N ILE A 65 5.81 -2.93 -12.36
CA ILE A 65 5.66 -2.31 -13.68
C ILE A 65 6.41 -0.98 -13.77
N ASP A 66 7.28 -0.72 -12.82
CA ASP A 66 8.05 0.54 -12.70
C ASP A 66 7.13 1.78 -12.54
N PHE A 67 6.03 1.60 -11.82
CA PHE A 67 5.04 2.65 -11.64
C PHE A 67 5.62 3.89 -10.94
N TYR A 68 6.62 3.72 -10.08
CA TYR A 68 7.32 4.83 -9.42
C TYR A 68 7.82 5.87 -10.41
N HIS A 69 8.35 5.45 -11.57
CA HIS A 69 8.83 6.35 -12.61
C HIS A 69 7.76 6.66 -13.68
N ARG A 70 6.80 5.74 -13.88
CA ARG A 70 5.86 5.77 -15.00
C ARG A 70 4.45 6.25 -14.64
N TYR A 71 4.18 6.55 -13.39
CA TYR A 71 2.82 6.88 -12.91
C TYR A 71 2.10 7.95 -13.74
N LYS A 72 2.82 8.94 -14.29
CA LYS A 72 2.22 9.99 -15.12
C LYS A 72 1.61 9.44 -16.41
N GLU A 73 2.36 8.54 -17.07
CA GLU A 73 1.87 7.87 -18.28
C GLU A 73 0.69 6.95 -17.95
N ASP A 74 0.84 6.13 -16.90
CA ASP A 74 -0.16 5.16 -16.52
C ASP A 74 -1.47 5.83 -16.07
N ILE A 75 -1.42 6.92 -15.30
CA ILE A 75 -2.61 7.69 -14.89
C ILE A 75 -3.29 8.33 -16.09
N ARG A 76 -2.53 8.82 -17.06
CA ARG A 76 -3.09 9.32 -18.32
C ARG A 76 -3.88 8.23 -19.04
N LEU A 77 -3.33 7.02 -19.12
CA LEU A 77 -4.01 5.87 -19.72
C LEU A 77 -5.27 5.47 -18.93
N PHE A 78 -5.24 5.53 -17.59
CA PHE A 78 -6.43 5.30 -16.77
C PHE A 78 -7.53 6.33 -17.05
N ALA A 79 -7.15 7.58 -17.27
CA ALA A 79 -8.10 8.63 -17.65
C ALA A 79 -8.74 8.36 -19.02
N GLU A 80 -7.96 7.91 -20.00
CA GLU A 80 -8.44 7.50 -21.33
C GLU A 80 -9.41 6.30 -21.26
N LEU A 81 -9.16 5.36 -20.31
CA LEU A 81 -10.08 4.26 -19.99
C LEU A 81 -11.35 4.71 -19.26
N GLY A 82 -11.43 5.99 -18.86
CA GLY A 82 -12.60 6.54 -18.20
C GLY A 82 -12.65 6.37 -16.69
N PHE A 83 -11.53 6.06 -16.03
CA PHE A 83 -11.46 5.95 -14.57
C PHE A 83 -11.91 7.25 -13.89
N LYS A 84 -12.67 7.08 -12.79
CA LYS A 84 -13.11 8.14 -11.89
C LYS A 84 -12.53 7.97 -10.49
N VAL A 85 -12.06 6.76 -10.17
CA VAL A 85 -11.36 6.44 -8.95
C VAL A 85 -10.18 5.52 -9.28
N PHE A 86 -9.06 5.74 -8.62
CA PHE A 86 -7.91 4.84 -8.65
C PHE A 86 -7.54 4.45 -7.24
N ARG A 87 -7.64 3.15 -6.94
CA ARG A 87 -7.19 2.61 -5.66
C ARG A 87 -5.72 2.22 -5.75
N THR A 88 -4.94 2.71 -4.79
CA THR A 88 -3.56 2.28 -4.55
C THR A 88 -3.29 2.18 -3.05
N SER A 89 -2.09 1.79 -2.66
CA SER A 89 -1.62 1.87 -1.27
C SER A 89 -0.43 2.83 -1.16
N ILE A 90 -0.09 3.22 0.06
CA ILE A 90 1.15 3.90 0.38
C ILE A 90 2.10 2.87 0.99
N ALA A 91 3.31 2.72 0.43
CA ALA A 91 4.36 1.90 1.03
C ALA A 91 4.82 2.56 2.33
N TRP A 92 4.46 1.97 3.49
CA TRP A 92 4.87 2.52 4.79
C TRP A 92 6.37 2.75 4.87
N SER A 93 7.18 1.79 4.39
CA SER A 93 8.65 1.90 4.37
C SER A 93 9.19 2.98 3.43
N ARG A 94 8.36 3.58 2.56
CA ARG A 94 8.74 4.76 1.79
C ARG A 94 8.59 6.04 2.60
N ILE A 95 7.64 6.05 3.55
CA ILE A 95 7.39 7.20 4.44
C ILE A 95 8.24 7.14 5.71
N PHE A 96 8.31 5.96 6.34
CA PHE A 96 9.17 5.68 7.48
C PHE A 96 10.01 4.45 7.16
N PRO A 97 11.25 4.61 6.67
CA PRO A 97 12.07 3.52 6.14
C PRO A 97 12.24 2.32 7.07
N ASN A 98 12.33 2.55 8.37
CA ASN A 98 12.41 1.51 9.39
C ASN A 98 11.08 1.27 10.13
N GLY A 99 10.09 2.11 9.89
CA GLY A 99 8.80 2.09 10.60
C GLY A 99 8.81 2.80 11.94
N ASP A 100 9.93 2.79 12.67
CA ASP A 100 10.15 3.42 13.97
C ASP A 100 10.94 4.75 13.90
N ASP A 101 11.16 5.27 12.70
CA ASP A 101 11.93 6.51 12.49
C ASP A 101 11.26 7.71 13.19
N GLU A 102 12.08 8.65 13.68
CA GLU A 102 11.58 9.87 14.32
C GLU A 102 10.88 10.81 13.35
N LYS A 103 11.42 10.90 12.13
CA LYS A 103 10.94 11.81 11.07
C LYS A 103 10.59 11.03 9.82
N PRO A 104 9.56 11.49 9.09
CA PRO A 104 9.23 10.88 7.81
C PRO A 104 10.30 11.20 6.75
N ASN A 105 10.39 10.34 5.76
CA ASN A 105 11.19 10.54 4.56
C ASN A 105 10.44 11.49 3.60
N GLU A 106 10.97 12.67 3.41
CA GLU A 106 10.33 13.71 2.57
C GLU A 106 10.29 13.33 1.08
N GLU A 107 11.27 12.57 0.57
CA GLU A 107 11.24 12.10 -0.82
C GLU A 107 10.08 11.14 -1.05
N GLY A 108 9.82 10.26 -0.09
CA GLY A 108 8.67 9.36 -0.13
C GLY A 108 7.34 10.12 -0.05
N LEU A 109 7.24 11.11 0.84
CA LEU A 109 6.05 11.97 0.92
C LEU A 109 5.83 12.71 -0.40
N LYS A 110 6.89 13.28 -0.98
CA LYS A 110 6.80 14.01 -2.24
C LYS A 110 6.36 13.12 -3.41
N PHE A 111 6.82 11.88 -3.48
CA PHE A 111 6.36 10.94 -4.52
C PHE A 111 4.84 10.79 -4.51
N TYR A 112 4.24 10.58 -3.34
CA TYR A 112 2.78 10.46 -3.24
C TYR A 112 2.05 11.79 -3.42
N ASP A 113 2.66 12.92 -3.06
CA ASP A 113 2.12 14.24 -3.44
C ASP A 113 1.96 14.35 -4.95
N ASP A 114 3.05 14.06 -5.68
CA ASP A 114 3.08 14.15 -7.14
C ASP A 114 2.11 13.14 -7.79
N LEU A 115 2.01 11.93 -7.24
CA LEU A 115 1.08 10.89 -7.70
C LEU A 115 -0.38 11.31 -7.55
N PHE A 116 -0.75 11.83 -6.37
CA PHE A 116 -2.15 12.22 -6.11
C PHE A 116 -2.52 13.49 -6.89
N ASP A 117 -1.59 14.44 -7.04
CA ASP A 117 -1.80 15.61 -7.90
C ASP A 117 -2.03 15.19 -9.36
N GLU A 118 -1.30 14.21 -9.86
CA GLU A 118 -1.49 13.67 -11.19
C GLU A 118 -2.87 13.02 -11.35
N CYS A 119 -3.32 12.22 -10.38
CA CYS A 119 -4.69 11.67 -10.38
C CYS A 119 -5.74 12.78 -10.45
N LEU A 120 -5.63 13.79 -9.58
CA LEU A 120 -6.59 14.88 -9.51
C LEU A 120 -6.58 15.73 -10.79
N ARG A 121 -5.42 15.96 -11.39
CA ARG A 121 -5.29 16.66 -12.68
C ARG A 121 -6.07 15.97 -13.80
N HIS A 122 -6.20 14.65 -13.75
CA HIS A 122 -6.98 13.84 -14.68
C HIS A 122 -8.44 13.59 -14.24
N GLY A 123 -8.89 14.21 -13.14
CA GLY A 123 -10.25 14.03 -12.62
C GLY A 123 -10.49 12.64 -12.01
N ILE A 124 -9.42 11.94 -11.61
CA ILE A 124 -9.46 10.65 -10.95
C ILE A 124 -9.30 10.85 -9.44
N GLN A 125 -10.24 10.33 -8.64
CA GLN A 125 -10.16 10.40 -7.18
C GLN A 125 -9.20 9.32 -6.66
N PRO A 126 -8.18 9.66 -5.86
CA PRO A 126 -7.41 8.66 -5.13
C PRO A 126 -8.28 7.96 -4.06
N LEU A 127 -8.18 6.64 -3.97
CA LEU A 127 -8.67 5.80 -2.89
C LEU A 127 -7.46 5.07 -2.31
N VAL A 128 -7.06 5.40 -1.10
CA VAL A 128 -5.75 5.00 -0.57
C VAL A 128 -5.86 4.00 0.56
N THR A 129 -5.14 2.89 0.43
CA THR A 129 -4.99 1.89 1.49
C THR A 129 -3.71 2.18 2.29
N LEU A 130 -3.81 2.32 3.61
CA LEU A 130 -2.66 2.60 4.47
C LEU A 130 -1.70 1.40 4.56
N SER A 131 -2.24 0.20 4.74
CA SER A 131 -1.43 -1.02 4.87
C SER A 131 -1.91 -2.10 3.90
N HIS A 132 -1.05 -2.50 2.97
CA HIS A 132 -1.34 -3.53 1.97
C HIS A 132 -0.20 -4.54 1.87
N TYR A 133 -0.04 -5.36 2.93
CA TYR A 133 0.91 -6.49 3.01
C TYR A 133 2.39 -6.11 2.94
N GLU A 134 2.74 -4.88 3.26
CA GLU A 134 4.11 -4.39 3.13
C GLU A 134 4.60 -3.57 4.34
N PRO A 135 4.42 -4.05 5.59
CA PRO A 135 5.05 -3.37 6.72
C PRO A 135 6.57 -3.28 6.55
N PRO A 136 7.23 -2.26 7.11
CA PRO A 136 8.69 -2.17 7.13
C PRO A 136 9.35 -3.42 7.71
N LEU A 137 10.35 -3.96 7.02
CA LEU A 137 11.07 -5.17 7.45
C LEU A 137 11.70 -5.00 8.84
N ALA A 138 12.21 -3.81 9.13
CA ALA A 138 12.83 -3.51 10.44
C ALA A 138 11.85 -3.68 11.61
N LEU A 139 10.52 -3.50 11.39
CA LEU A 139 9.53 -3.79 12.44
C LEU A 139 9.42 -5.29 12.73
N ALA A 140 9.58 -6.13 11.70
CA ALA A 140 9.65 -7.58 11.91
C ALA A 140 10.90 -7.96 12.73
N GLU A 141 12.02 -7.35 12.43
CA GLU A 141 13.31 -7.66 13.05
C GLU A 141 13.42 -7.17 14.48
N LYS A 142 13.00 -5.92 14.74
CA LYS A 142 13.16 -5.27 16.05
C LYS A 142 12.03 -5.60 17.02
N TYR A 143 10.81 -5.79 16.52
CA TYR A 143 9.61 -5.82 17.35
C TYR A 143 8.71 -7.04 17.13
N ASN A 144 9.05 -7.93 16.17
CA ASN A 144 8.17 -9.01 15.75
C ASN A 144 6.80 -8.50 15.26
N GLY A 145 6.83 -7.37 14.54
CA GLY A 145 5.66 -6.78 13.90
C GLY A 145 4.51 -6.45 14.85
N TRP A 146 3.32 -6.82 14.46
CA TRP A 146 2.09 -6.51 15.20
C TRP A 146 1.90 -7.28 16.51
N LEU A 147 2.75 -8.25 16.84
CA LEU A 147 2.78 -8.82 18.20
C LEU A 147 3.28 -7.82 19.24
N SER A 148 4.01 -6.80 18.83
CA SER A 148 4.45 -5.73 19.72
C SER A 148 3.43 -4.58 19.75
N LYS A 149 2.99 -4.20 20.93
CA LYS A 149 2.12 -3.01 21.11
C LYS A 149 2.76 -1.72 20.63
N LYS A 150 4.09 -1.63 20.54
CA LYS A 150 4.80 -0.47 19.99
C LYS A 150 4.46 -0.22 18.52
N THR A 151 4.13 -1.28 17.78
CA THR A 151 3.74 -1.15 16.36
C THR A 151 2.47 -0.32 16.20
N ILE A 152 1.59 -0.31 17.21
CA ILE A 152 0.39 0.55 17.23
C ILE A 152 0.79 2.03 17.18
N ASP A 153 1.75 2.44 18.01
CA ASP A 153 2.21 3.83 18.06
C ASP A 153 2.93 4.23 16.77
N PHE A 154 3.73 3.33 16.19
CA PHE A 154 4.40 3.57 14.91
C PHE A 154 3.41 3.70 13.77
N PHE A 155 2.39 2.83 13.73
CA PHE A 155 1.35 2.91 12.71
C PHE A 155 0.48 4.16 12.87
N ALA A 156 0.13 4.53 14.10
CA ALA A 156 -0.62 5.76 14.37
C ALA A 156 0.15 6.99 13.87
N LYS A 157 1.46 7.07 14.16
CA LYS A 157 2.33 8.15 13.67
C LYS A 157 2.39 8.18 12.13
N TYR A 158 2.52 7.02 11.49
CA TYR A 158 2.49 6.92 10.04
C TYR A 158 1.14 7.40 9.47
N ALA A 159 0.03 6.92 10.02
CA ALA A 159 -1.31 7.29 9.58
C ALA A 159 -1.56 8.79 9.76
N GLU A 160 -1.21 9.38 10.92
CA GLU A 160 -1.31 10.81 11.17
C GLU A 160 -0.51 11.62 10.15
N THR A 161 0.74 11.21 9.89
CA THR A 161 1.62 11.89 8.93
C THR A 161 1.01 11.94 7.53
N VAL A 162 0.50 10.81 7.02
CA VAL A 162 -0.05 10.75 5.66
C VAL A 162 -1.44 11.40 5.58
N PHE A 163 -2.25 11.33 6.63
CA PHE A 163 -3.53 12.02 6.69
C PHE A 163 -3.33 13.54 6.67
N GLU A 164 -2.43 14.05 7.50
CA GLU A 164 -2.15 15.49 7.53
C GLU A 164 -1.55 15.98 6.20
N ARG A 165 -0.62 15.21 5.61
CA ARG A 165 0.01 15.60 4.33
C ARG A 165 -0.97 15.61 3.18
N TYR A 166 -1.89 14.65 3.11
CA TYR A 166 -2.73 14.45 1.92
C TYR A 166 -4.22 14.78 2.13
N LYS A 167 -4.60 15.42 3.24
CA LYS A 167 -5.99 15.75 3.59
C LYS A 167 -6.76 16.50 2.51
N ASP A 168 -6.07 17.34 1.74
CA ASP A 168 -6.68 18.15 0.68
C ASP A 168 -6.73 17.40 -0.69
N LYS A 169 -6.07 16.24 -0.79
CA LYS A 169 -5.92 15.46 -2.02
C LYS A 169 -6.69 14.15 -1.99
N VAL A 170 -6.70 13.46 -0.85
CA VAL A 170 -7.28 12.12 -0.70
C VAL A 170 -8.52 12.17 0.20
N LYS A 171 -9.67 11.80 -0.37
CA LYS A 171 -10.95 11.76 0.33
C LYS A 171 -11.31 10.38 0.86
N TYR A 172 -10.78 9.32 0.24
CA TYR A 172 -11.19 7.95 0.51
C TYR A 172 -10.00 7.14 1.02
N TRP A 173 -10.16 6.58 2.21
CA TRP A 173 -9.13 5.83 2.91
C TRP A 173 -9.61 4.44 3.30
N LEU A 174 -8.72 3.47 3.19
CA LEU A 174 -8.86 2.13 3.74
C LEU A 174 -7.70 1.90 4.69
N THR A 175 -7.96 1.29 5.85
CA THR A 175 -6.91 1.07 6.85
C THR A 175 -6.02 -0.11 6.48
N PHE A 176 -6.61 -1.31 6.39
CA PHE A 176 -5.89 -2.54 6.09
C PHE A 176 -6.54 -3.27 4.92
N ASN A 177 -5.70 -3.81 4.03
CA ASN A 177 -6.19 -4.76 3.05
C ASN A 177 -6.28 -6.15 3.67
N GLU A 178 -7.46 -6.79 3.54
CA GLU A 178 -7.71 -8.18 3.96
C GLU A 178 -7.11 -8.54 5.33
N ILE A 179 -7.50 -7.81 6.37
CA ILE A 179 -7.03 -8.05 7.75
C ILE A 179 -7.25 -9.52 8.19
N ASN A 180 -8.26 -10.17 7.63
CA ASN A 180 -8.58 -11.59 7.84
C ASN A 180 -7.50 -12.55 7.28
N ALA A 181 -6.55 -12.07 6.49
CA ALA A 181 -5.43 -12.88 5.99
C ALA A 181 -4.31 -13.06 7.04
N LEU A 182 -4.28 -12.23 8.09
CA LEU A 182 -3.24 -12.27 9.14
C LEU A 182 -3.01 -13.67 9.72
N PRO A 183 -4.04 -14.47 10.08
CA PRO A 183 -3.84 -15.81 10.62
C PRO A 183 -3.15 -16.79 9.67
N LYS A 184 -3.28 -16.57 8.37
CA LYS A 184 -2.71 -17.45 7.33
C LYS A 184 -1.34 -16.99 6.85
N ALA A 185 -1.05 -15.71 6.97
CA ALA A 185 0.15 -15.07 6.44
C ALA A 185 0.72 -14.04 7.42
N PRO A 186 1.07 -14.42 8.66
CA PRO A 186 1.43 -13.46 9.72
C PRO A 186 2.66 -12.63 9.38
N PHE A 187 3.65 -13.17 8.68
CA PHE A 187 4.81 -12.39 8.25
C PHE A 187 4.44 -11.35 7.19
N MET A 188 3.72 -11.75 6.16
CA MET A 188 3.30 -10.87 5.07
C MET A 188 2.36 -9.77 5.55
N CYS A 189 1.34 -10.11 6.34
CA CYS A 189 0.31 -9.16 6.75
C CYS A 189 0.71 -8.33 7.97
N GLY A 190 1.48 -8.92 8.88
CA GLY A 190 1.76 -8.36 10.19
C GLY A 190 3.24 -8.19 10.54
N ALA A 191 4.16 -8.48 9.62
CA ALA A 191 5.60 -8.50 9.92
C ALA A 191 5.95 -9.41 11.12
N ILE A 192 5.17 -10.48 11.35
CA ILE A 192 5.34 -11.40 12.47
C ILE A 192 6.31 -12.49 12.03
N LYS A 193 7.50 -12.52 12.64
CA LYS A 193 8.56 -13.51 12.34
C LYS A 193 8.36 -14.83 13.06
N THR A 194 7.63 -14.85 14.16
CA THR A 194 7.31 -16.09 14.87
C THR A 194 6.64 -17.06 13.92
N PRO A 195 7.15 -18.29 13.79
CA PRO A 195 6.55 -19.30 12.93
C PRO A 195 5.07 -19.53 13.28
N PRO A 196 4.18 -19.74 12.29
CA PRO A 196 2.75 -19.90 12.53
C PRO A 196 2.40 -21.03 13.51
N ASN A 197 3.18 -22.12 13.54
CA ASN A 197 3.00 -23.24 14.46
C ASN A 197 3.39 -22.96 15.92
N GLU A 198 4.05 -21.84 16.18
CA GLU A 198 4.43 -21.35 17.50
C GLU A 198 3.48 -20.25 18.02
N LEU A 199 2.55 -19.79 17.17
CA LEU A 199 1.55 -18.77 17.51
C LEU A 199 0.24 -19.44 17.95
N SER A 200 -0.30 -19.02 19.08
CA SER A 200 -1.68 -19.37 19.45
C SER A 200 -2.66 -18.52 18.62
N GLU A 201 -3.89 -19.00 18.46
CA GLU A 201 -4.95 -18.18 17.88
C GLU A 201 -5.13 -16.86 18.64
N GLN A 202 -4.99 -16.89 19.96
CA GLN A 202 -5.10 -15.71 20.82
C GLN A 202 -4.01 -14.68 20.53
N ASP A 203 -2.77 -15.09 20.22
CA ASP A 203 -1.68 -14.17 19.85
C ASP A 203 -2.00 -13.46 18.53
N ILE A 204 -2.52 -14.23 17.56
CA ILE A 204 -2.90 -13.68 16.25
C ILE A 204 -4.07 -12.69 16.35
N TYR A 205 -5.08 -12.98 17.17
CA TYR A 205 -6.21 -12.07 17.37
C TYR A 205 -5.87 -10.83 18.23
N ARG A 206 -4.74 -10.83 18.92
CA ARG A 206 -4.23 -9.69 19.69
C ARG A 206 -3.29 -8.80 18.88
N ALA A 207 -2.73 -9.33 17.79
CA ALA A 207 -1.90 -8.60 16.85
C ALA A 207 -2.77 -7.73 15.92
#